data_6e7546a63875b44d6d0fe24d4440d084
#
_entry.id   6e7546a63875b44d6d0fe24d4440d084
#
_cell.length_a   1.000
_cell.length_b   1.000
_cell.length_c   1.000
_cell.angle_alpha   90.00
_cell.angle_beta   90.00
_cell.angle_gamma   90.00
#
_symmetry.space_group_name_H-M   'P 1'
#
loop_
_entity.id
_entity.type
_entity.pdbx_description
1 polymer ?
#
loop_
_entity_poly.entity_id
_entity_poly.type
_entity_poly.pdbx_seq_one_letter_code
_entity_poly.pdbx_strand_id
1 'polypeptide(L)'
;MDVGMMMIFASYGWDDCPDGQVWEEEIKLARIAADSGFNCLWSAEHHFNDYSFVPDNINLMTYLSAICPDIDVGTAAVILPWHDPLRVAENAAVLDLLSKGRLRFGMGRGLARREFDAFRISMDETRGRFDEAAPMIIEALKTGFMEGDGPFYKQPRIEIRPRPQHSFEGRIYAVASSEDSVDSAAKLGAHHVMFADRPWEMRAPVIEHGRELHRKYH
;
A
#
# COMPACT_ATOMS: atom_id res chain seq x y z
N MET A 1 -3.29 -19.05 -9.30
CA MET A 1 -3.02 -17.61 -9.55
C MET A 1 -4.11 -16.85 -8.85
N ASP A 2 -3.75 -15.90 -7.98
CA ASP A 2 -4.73 -15.05 -7.32
C ASP A 2 -5.14 -13.91 -8.26
N VAL A 3 -6.42 -13.59 -8.29
CA VAL A 3 -6.98 -12.49 -9.08
C VAL A 3 -7.53 -11.44 -8.13
N GLY A 4 -7.00 -10.22 -8.20
CA GLY A 4 -7.46 -9.08 -7.42
C GLY A 4 -8.16 -8.05 -8.29
N MET A 5 -9.02 -7.25 -7.68
CA MET A 5 -9.63 -6.07 -8.31
C MET A 5 -8.93 -4.81 -7.79
N MET A 6 -8.37 -4.01 -8.69
CA MET A 6 -7.88 -2.67 -8.38
C MET A 6 -9.05 -1.70 -8.47
N MET A 7 -9.40 -1.07 -7.36
CA MET A 7 -10.49 -0.11 -7.25
C MET A 7 -9.96 1.29 -7.59
N ILE A 8 -10.55 1.91 -8.60
CA ILE A 8 -10.15 3.22 -9.10
C ILE A 8 -11.30 4.20 -8.89
N PHE A 9 -11.29 4.91 -7.81
CA PHE A 9 -12.26 5.95 -7.49
C PHE A 9 -11.98 7.20 -8.35
N ALA A 10 -12.56 7.27 -9.54
CA ALA A 10 -12.26 8.33 -10.49
C ALA A 10 -13.54 8.85 -11.18
N SER A 11 -13.72 10.17 -11.20
CA SER A 11 -14.74 10.86 -12.00
C SER A 11 -14.22 11.31 -13.36
N TYR A 12 -12.91 11.31 -13.55
CA TYR A 12 -12.22 11.77 -14.77
C TYR A 12 -12.59 13.21 -15.18
N GLY A 13 -12.98 14.05 -14.21
CA GLY A 13 -13.36 15.44 -14.46
C GLY A 13 -14.75 15.61 -15.12
N TRP A 14 -15.62 14.63 -15.04
CA TRP A 14 -16.99 14.74 -15.53
C TRP A 14 -17.84 15.53 -14.53
N ASP A 15 -18.42 16.65 -14.98
CA ASP A 15 -19.20 17.57 -14.15
C ASP A 15 -20.49 16.94 -13.59
N ASP A 16 -21.03 15.92 -14.25
CA ASP A 16 -22.25 15.20 -13.88
C ASP A 16 -21.99 13.91 -13.08
N CYS A 17 -20.76 13.72 -12.64
CA CYS A 17 -20.33 12.56 -11.83
C CYS A 17 -19.77 13.03 -10.47
N PRO A 18 -20.62 13.33 -9.50
CA PRO A 18 -20.17 13.79 -8.18
C PRO A 18 -19.43 12.69 -7.40
N ASP A 19 -18.46 13.09 -6.56
CA ASP A 19 -17.63 12.18 -5.77
C ASP A 19 -18.43 11.12 -5.01
N GLY A 20 -19.55 11.51 -4.40
CA GLY A 20 -20.43 10.58 -3.69
C GLY A 20 -20.95 9.44 -4.56
N GLN A 21 -21.30 9.73 -5.81
CA GLN A 21 -21.75 8.71 -6.77
C GLN A 21 -20.61 7.75 -7.12
N VAL A 22 -19.40 8.27 -7.35
CA VAL A 22 -18.23 7.43 -7.62
C VAL A 22 -17.98 6.46 -6.46
N TRP A 23 -18.03 6.98 -5.22
CA TRP A 23 -17.85 6.13 -4.02
C TRP A 23 -18.93 5.06 -3.89
N GLU A 24 -20.19 5.40 -4.13
CA GLU A 24 -21.29 4.43 -4.08
C GLU A 24 -21.13 3.32 -5.12
N GLU A 25 -20.78 3.67 -6.37
CA GLU A 25 -20.60 2.70 -7.45
C GLU A 25 -19.38 1.81 -7.22
N GLU A 26 -18.24 2.36 -6.79
CA GLU A 26 -17.05 1.57 -6.49
C GLU A 26 -17.29 0.59 -5.31
N ILE A 27 -18.04 1.00 -4.28
CA ILE A 27 -18.41 0.09 -3.18
C ILE A 27 -19.35 -1.03 -3.67
N LYS A 28 -20.26 -0.76 -4.61
CA LYS A 28 -21.06 -1.82 -5.25
C LYS A 28 -20.19 -2.79 -6.04
N LEU A 29 -19.21 -2.27 -6.80
CA LEU A 29 -18.26 -3.10 -7.55
C LEU A 29 -17.40 -3.95 -6.62
N ALA A 30 -16.99 -3.44 -5.46
CA ALA A 30 -16.28 -4.22 -4.45
C ALA A 30 -17.07 -5.45 -3.99
N ARG A 31 -18.37 -5.28 -3.72
CA ARG A 31 -19.27 -6.39 -3.34
C ARG A 31 -19.42 -7.41 -4.47
N ILE A 32 -19.62 -6.92 -5.70
CA ILE A 32 -19.73 -7.80 -6.89
C ILE A 32 -18.43 -8.61 -7.08
N ALA A 33 -17.26 -7.97 -6.92
CA ALA A 33 -15.98 -8.67 -7.01
C ALA A 33 -15.84 -9.76 -5.95
N ALA A 34 -16.20 -9.45 -4.70
CA ALA A 34 -16.19 -10.43 -3.60
C ALA A 34 -17.11 -11.63 -3.91
N ASP A 35 -18.33 -11.38 -4.36
CA ASP A 35 -19.31 -12.42 -4.71
C ASP A 35 -18.92 -13.22 -5.97
N SER A 36 -18.07 -12.63 -6.83
CA SER A 36 -17.59 -13.24 -8.08
C SER A 36 -16.32 -14.06 -7.93
N GLY A 37 -15.79 -14.20 -6.72
CA GLY A 37 -14.64 -15.06 -6.43
C GLY A 37 -13.28 -14.40 -6.68
N PHE A 38 -13.19 -13.06 -6.71
CA PHE A 38 -11.90 -12.38 -6.63
C PHE A 38 -11.22 -12.68 -5.28
N ASN A 39 -9.89 -12.70 -5.28
CA ASN A 39 -9.11 -13.03 -4.08
C ASN A 39 -8.78 -11.82 -3.22
N CYS A 40 -8.69 -10.62 -3.81
CA CYS A 40 -8.30 -9.41 -3.09
C CYS A 40 -8.89 -8.14 -3.73
N LEU A 41 -9.32 -7.22 -2.90
CA LEU A 41 -9.64 -5.83 -3.28
C LEU A 41 -8.43 -4.95 -2.99
N TRP A 42 -7.98 -4.17 -3.97
CA TRP A 42 -6.84 -3.29 -3.85
C TRP A 42 -7.23 -1.83 -4.04
N SER A 43 -6.60 -0.90 -3.33
CA SER A 43 -6.76 0.54 -3.58
C SER A 43 -5.43 1.26 -3.51
N ALA A 44 -5.25 2.24 -4.41
CA ALA A 44 -4.18 3.23 -4.32
C ALA A 44 -4.51 4.34 -3.33
N GLU A 45 -3.50 5.14 -2.98
CA GLU A 45 -3.64 6.41 -2.27
C GLU A 45 -3.31 7.54 -3.24
N HIS A 46 -4.28 8.41 -3.48
CA HIS A 46 -4.12 9.63 -4.28
C HIS A 46 -4.94 10.77 -3.69
N HIS A 47 -4.50 12.00 -3.96
CA HIS A 47 -5.05 13.21 -3.37
C HIS A 47 -5.26 14.30 -4.42
N PHE A 48 -6.20 15.20 -4.15
CA PHE A 48 -6.38 16.47 -4.86
C PHE A 48 -6.60 16.36 -6.38
N ASN A 49 -7.15 15.24 -6.85
CA ASN A 49 -7.35 14.96 -8.27
C ASN A 49 -8.62 14.15 -8.49
N ASP A 50 -9.17 14.16 -9.70
CA ASP A 50 -10.35 13.42 -10.14
C ASP A 50 -10.04 11.93 -10.43
N TYR A 51 -8.80 11.53 -10.24
CA TYR A 51 -8.30 10.19 -10.48
C TYR A 51 -7.88 9.54 -9.16
N SER A 52 -8.45 8.38 -8.87
CA SER A 52 -8.12 7.54 -7.71
C SER A 52 -8.16 8.30 -6.37
N PHE A 53 -9.17 9.16 -6.17
CA PHE A 53 -9.27 10.05 -5.01
C PHE A 53 -9.67 9.31 -3.71
N VAL A 54 -8.79 8.41 -3.31
CA VAL A 54 -8.83 7.71 -2.02
C VAL A 54 -7.69 8.25 -1.16
N PRO A 55 -7.97 9.26 -0.32
CA PRO A 55 -6.92 9.92 0.46
C PRO A 55 -6.39 9.08 1.64
N ASP A 56 -7.12 8.05 2.03
CA ASP A 56 -6.73 7.09 3.08
C ASP A 56 -7.24 5.70 2.68
N ASN A 57 -6.39 4.94 2.04
CA ASN A 57 -6.73 3.60 1.58
C ASN A 57 -6.79 2.57 2.72
N ILE A 58 -6.11 2.79 3.86
CA ILE A 58 -6.27 1.94 5.05
C ILE A 58 -7.69 2.10 5.61
N ASN A 59 -8.20 3.33 5.68
CA ASN A 59 -9.57 3.60 6.12
C ASN A 59 -10.60 2.93 5.21
N LEU A 60 -10.45 3.09 3.88
CA LEU A 60 -11.30 2.41 2.91
C LEU A 60 -11.25 0.88 3.07
N MET A 61 -10.06 0.29 3.16
CA MET A 61 -9.90 -1.15 3.28
C MET A 61 -10.47 -1.67 4.61
N THR A 62 -10.44 -0.87 5.68
CA THR A 62 -11.09 -1.21 6.94
C THR A 62 -12.61 -1.32 6.76
N TYR A 63 -13.23 -0.37 6.08
CA TYR A 63 -14.66 -0.42 5.76
C TYR A 63 -14.99 -1.63 4.87
N LEU A 64 -14.23 -1.84 3.79
CA LEU A 64 -14.46 -2.96 2.87
C LEU A 64 -14.28 -4.32 3.54
N SER A 65 -13.33 -4.45 4.47
CA SER A 65 -13.13 -5.70 5.21
C SER A 65 -14.33 -6.13 6.05
N ALA A 66 -15.15 -5.15 6.48
CA ALA A 66 -16.36 -5.41 7.24
C ALA A 66 -17.55 -5.80 6.37
N ILE A 67 -17.66 -5.22 5.17
CA ILE A 67 -18.79 -5.47 4.25
C ILE A 67 -18.53 -6.57 3.21
N CYS A 68 -17.28 -6.99 3.05
CA CYS A 68 -16.80 -8.09 2.19
C CYS A 68 -15.93 -9.02 3.05
N PRO A 69 -16.54 -9.87 3.92
CA PRO A 69 -15.79 -10.60 4.95
C PRO A 69 -14.96 -11.78 4.43
N ASP A 70 -15.19 -12.23 3.21
CA ASP A 70 -14.59 -13.45 2.65
C ASP A 70 -13.47 -13.18 1.62
N ILE A 71 -13.10 -11.92 1.41
CA ILE A 71 -12.06 -11.51 0.46
C ILE A 71 -10.93 -10.77 1.18
N ASP A 72 -9.70 -10.90 0.70
CA ASP A 72 -8.57 -10.11 1.20
C ASP A 72 -8.73 -8.64 0.82
N VAL A 73 -8.12 -7.76 1.59
CA VAL A 73 -8.07 -6.33 1.34
C VAL A 73 -6.62 -5.87 1.28
N GLY A 74 -6.28 -5.03 0.32
CA GLY A 74 -4.89 -4.64 0.08
C GLY A 74 -4.71 -3.16 -0.24
N THR A 75 -3.58 -2.61 0.18
CA THR A 75 -3.14 -1.28 -0.21
C THR A 75 -2.13 -1.38 -1.37
N ALA A 76 -2.31 -0.59 -2.42
CA ALA A 76 -1.39 -0.55 -3.55
C ALA A 76 -1.24 0.89 -4.10
N ALA A 77 -0.68 1.78 -3.26
CA ALA A 77 -0.05 1.54 -1.97
C ALA A 77 -0.34 2.65 -0.96
N VAL A 78 0.02 2.46 0.31
CA VAL A 78 0.20 3.58 1.26
C VAL A 78 1.46 4.33 0.89
N ILE A 79 1.39 5.64 0.73
CA ILE A 79 2.51 6.46 0.30
C ILE A 79 3.30 6.96 1.51
N LEU A 80 4.27 6.19 1.94
CA LEU A 80 4.99 6.40 3.19
C LEU A 80 5.58 7.80 3.39
N PRO A 81 6.13 8.48 2.35
CA PRO A 81 6.68 9.82 2.54
C PRO A 81 5.69 10.87 3.05
N TRP A 82 4.38 10.65 2.90
CA TRP A 82 3.34 11.59 3.34
C TRP A 82 2.85 11.33 4.76
N HIS A 83 3.29 10.22 5.38
CA HIS A 83 2.79 9.76 6.67
C HIS A 83 3.89 9.65 7.73
N ASP A 84 3.46 9.72 8.98
CA ASP A 84 4.28 9.28 10.11
C ASP A 84 4.30 7.74 10.16
N PRO A 85 5.48 7.08 10.15
CA PRO A 85 5.58 5.63 10.12
C PRO A 85 4.93 4.93 11.32
N LEU A 86 4.95 5.57 12.50
CA LEU A 86 4.30 5.02 13.69
C LEU A 86 2.78 4.92 13.50
N ARG A 87 2.18 5.99 12.94
CA ARG A 87 0.74 5.99 12.64
C ARG A 87 0.36 4.97 11.58
N VAL A 88 1.20 4.79 10.56
CA VAL A 88 0.98 3.77 9.52
C VAL A 88 1.01 2.36 10.12
N ALA A 89 1.99 2.06 10.98
CA ALA A 89 2.09 0.75 11.61
C ALA A 89 0.89 0.45 12.51
N GLU A 90 0.45 1.40 13.34
CA GLU A 90 -0.74 1.24 14.18
C GLU A 90 -2.01 1.04 13.35
N ASN A 91 -2.22 1.85 12.31
CA ASN A 91 -3.40 1.74 11.43
C ASN A 91 -3.41 0.39 10.67
N ALA A 92 -2.26 -0.07 10.18
CA ALA A 92 -2.13 -1.38 9.55
C ALA A 92 -2.44 -2.52 10.53
N ALA A 93 -1.96 -2.42 11.78
CA ALA A 93 -2.26 -3.40 12.83
C ALA A 93 -3.75 -3.42 13.19
N VAL A 94 -4.42 -2.25 13.24
CA VAL A 94 -5.88 -2.16 13.46
C VAL A 94 -6.64 -2.81 12.32
N LEU A 95 -6.31 -2.47 11.06
CA LEU A 95 -6.95 -3.06 9.90
C LEU A 95 -6.75 -4.58 9.85
N ASP A 96 -5.52 -5.06 10.11
CA ASP A 96 -5.23 -6.49 10.12
C ASP A 96 -6.04 -7.23 11.21
N LEU A 97 -6.18 -6.64 12.38
CA LEU A 97 -7.00 -7.18 13.46
C LEU A 97 -8.48 -7.25 13.05
N LEU A 98 -9.05 -6.15 12.53
CA LEU A 98 -10.45 -6.06 12.14
C LEU A 98 -10.77 -6.98 10.94
N SER A 99 -9.85 -7.10 10.00
CA SER A 99 -9.97 -8.01 8.84
C SER A 99 -9.65 -9.46 9.19
N LYS A 100 -9.25 -9.78 10.43
CA LYS A 100 -8.85 -11.13 10.86
C LYS A 100 -7.68 -11.72 10.04
N GLY A 101 -6.65 -10.91 9.81
CA GLY A 101 -5.45 -11.33 9.10
C GLY A 101 -5.55 -11.31 7.58
N ARG A 102 -6.57 -10.63 7.00
CA ARG A 102 -6.77 -10.54 5.54
C ARG A 102 -6.11 -9.31 4.90
N LEU A 103 -5.37 -8.50 5.65
CA LEU A 103 -4.64 -7.37 5.09
C LEU A 103 -3.45 -7.84 4.26
N ARG A 104 -3.35 -7.37 3.01
CA ARG A 104 -2.16 -7.38 2.15
C ARG A 104 -1.61 -5.96 2.14
N PHE A 105 -0.55 -5.72 2.90
CA PHE A 105 -0.04 -4.37 3.16
C PHE A 105 0.99 -3.96 2.11
N GLY A 106 0.63 -3.01 1.25
CA GLY A 106 1.49 -2.47 0.21
C GLY A 106 1.91 -1.03 0.47
N MET A 107 3.18 -0.74 0.20
CA MET A 107 3.85 0.52 0.45
C MET A 107 4.39 1.12 -0.85
N GLY A 108 4.40 2.46 -0.93
CA GLY A 108 4.89 3.20 -2.09
C GLY A 108 5.62 4.49 -1.71
N ARG A 109 6.37 5.02 -2.69
CA ARG A 109 7.12 6.29 -2.54
C ARG A 109 6.32 7.52 -2.99
N GLY A 110 5.22 7.32 -3.69
CA GLY A 110 4.49 8.37 -4.39
C GLY A 110 5.16 8.78 -5.71
N LEU A 111 4.39 9.47 -6.55
CA LEU A 111 4.82 9.85 -7.90
C LEU A 111 4.39 11.27 -8.28
N ALA A 112 3.21 11.72 -7.86
CA ALA A 112 2.59 12.93 -8.37
C ALA A 112 3.12 14.18 -7.66
N ARG A 113 3.83 15.05 -8.39
CA ARG A 113 4.38 16.32 -7.89
C ARG A 113 3.32 17.16 -7.16
N ARG A 114 2.10 17.24 -7.71
CA ARG A 114 0.99 17.99 -7.12
C ARG A 114 0.70 17.59 -5.66
N GLU A 115 0.79 16.30 -5.36
CA GLU A 115 0.53 15.76 -4.03
C GLU A 115 1.68 16.15 -3.07
N PHE A 116 2.93 15.99 -3.52
CA PHE A 116 4.11 16.41 -2.75
C PHE A 116 4.10 17.90 -2.43
N ASP A 117 3.78 18.75 -3.43
CA ASP A 117 3.70 20.21 -3.24
C ASP A 117 2.61 20.57 -2.22
N ALA A 118 1.44 19.93 -2.29
CA ALA A 118 0.35 20.16 -1.36
C ALA A 118 0.67 19.69 0.07
N PHE A 119 1.36 18.57 0.23
CA PHE A 119 1.86 18.10 1.53
C PHE A 119 3.13 18.84 1.99
N ARG A 120 3.72 19.70 1.16
CA ARG A 120 4.95 20.48 1.45
C ARG A 120 6.15 19.58 1.74
N ILE A 121 6.23 18.45 1.07
CA ILE A 121 7.33 17.49 1.15
C ILE A 121 8.11 17.53 -0.16
N SER A 122 9.44 17.65 -0.09
CA SER A 122 10.28 17.63 -1.28
C SER A 122 10.26 16.27 -1.97
N MET A 123 10.11 16.26 -3.29
CA MET A 123 10.24 15.02 -4.05
C MET A 123 11.65 14.40 -3.95
N ASP A 124 12.67 15.20 -3.68
CA ASP A 124 14.04 14.72 -3.49
C ASP A 124 14.21 13.88 -2.22
N GLU A 125 13.31 14.06 -1.24
CA GLU A 125 13.31 13.29 0.01
C GLU A 125 12.54 11.97 -0.08
N THR A 126 11.78 11.74 -1.15
CA THR A 126 10.83 10.62 -1.22
C THR A 126 11.50 9.28 -1.01
N ARG A 127 12.67 9.08 -1.63
CA ARG A 127 13.42 7.84 -1.50
C ARG A 127 13.95 7.66 -0.08
N GLY A 128 14.60 8.67 0.47
CA GLY A 128 15.16 8.60 1.82
C GLY A 128 14.08 8.37 2.88
N ARG A 129 12.94 9.07 2.78
CA ARG A 129 11.79 8.86 3.68
C ARG A 129 11.23 7.44 3.57
N PHE A 130 11.09 6.91 2.36
CA PHE A 130 10.61 5.54 2.17
C PHE A 130 11.60 4.51 2.71
N ASP A 131 12.89 4.65 2.37
CA ASP A 131 13.94 3.71 2.76
C ASP A 131 14.16 3.67 4.28
N GLU A 132 13.81 4.75 4.99
CA GLU A 132 13.82 4.82 6.45
C GLU A 132 12.50 4.29 7.07
N ALA A 133 11.34 4.73 6.57
CA ALA A 133 10.04 4.36 7.13
C ALA A 133 9.66 2.88 6.92
N ALA A 134 9.93 2.32 5.74
CA ALA A 134 9.48 0.98 5.40
C ALA A 134 10.05 -0.11 6.34
N PRO A 135 11.37 -0.18 6.62
CA PRO A 135 11.89 -1.16 7.58
C PRO A 135 11.37 -0.92 9.01
N MET A 136 11.17 0.35 9.43
CA MET A 136 10.59 0.65 10.75
C MET A 136 9.17 0.08 10.88
N ILE A 137 8.34 0.26 9.86
CA ILE A 137 6.97 -0.27 9.85
C ILE A 137 6.96 -1.79 9.83
N ILE A 138 7.78 -2.42 8.97
CA ILE A 138 7.88 -3.88 8.87
C ILE A 138 8.31 -4.48 10.21
N GLU A 139 9.32 -3.90 10.86
CA GLU A 139 9.78 -4.36 12.17
C GLU A 139 8.70 -4.19 13.24
N ALA A 140 7.97 -3.08 13.23
CA ALA A 140 6.86 -2.86 14.14
C ALA A 140 5.73 -3.89 13.94
N LEU A 141 5.38 -4.19 12.69
CA LEU A 141 4.36 -5.21 12.36
C LEU A 141 4.83 -6.64 12.70
N LYS A 142 6.14 -6.89 12.73
CA LYS A 142 6.71 -8.19 13.10
C LYS A 142 6.85 -8.38 14.60
N THR A 143 7.32 -7.34 15.32
CA THR A 143 7.72 -7.46 16.73
C THR A 143 6.76 -6.80 17.71
N GLY A 144 5.92 -5.88 17.24
CA GLY A 144 5.10 -5.00 18.07
C GLY A 144 5.84 -3.77 18.60
N PHE A 145 7.08 -3.52 18.18
CA PHE A 145 7.89 -2.37 18.61
C PHE A 145 8.42 -1.60 17.42
N MET A 146 8.40 -0.28 17.51
CA MET A 146 9.02 0.62 16.54
C MET A 146 10.17 1.39 17.18
N GLU A 147 11.26 1.57 16.42
CA GLU A 147 12.42 2.38 16.76
C GLU A 147 13.05 2.92 15.47
N GLY A 148 13.62 4.12 15.51
CA GLY A 148 14.35 4.73 14.40
C GLY A 148 15.23 5.89 14.87
N ASP A 149 16.40 6.05 14.27
CA ASP A 149 17.32 7.18 14.52
C ASP A 149 17.87 7.77 13.22
N GLY A 150 17.06 7.74 12.17
CA GLY A 150 17.42 8.30 10.87
C GLY A 150 17.26 9.83 10.78
N PRO A 151 17.62 10.42 9.63
CA PRO A 151 17.49 11.84 9.39
C PRO A 151 16.04 12.33 9.30
N PHE A 152 15.10 11.47 8.90
CA PHE A 152 13.69 11.83 8.71
C PHE A 152 12.82 11.46 9.90
N TYR A 153 13.09 10.31 10.53
CA TYR A 153 12.25 9.78 11.60
C TYR A 153 13.10 9.39 12.82
N LYS A 154 13.04 10.24 13.85
CA LYS A 154 13.65 9.96 15.15
C LYS A 154 12.59 9.44 16.09
N GLN A 155 12.51 8.13 16.19
CA GLN A 155 11.51 7.42 16.98
C GLN A 155 12.19 6.64 18.11
N PRO A 156 12.08 7.09 19.37
CA PRO A 156 12.47 6.27 20.53
C PRO A 156 11.70 4.95 20.52
N ARG A 157 12.35 3.89 20.99
CA ARG A 157 11.70 2.58 21.02
C ARG A 157 10.37 2.63 21.76
N ILE A 158 9.28 2.28 21.07
CA ILE A 158 7.92 2.28 21.61
C ILE A 158 7.16 1.03 21.15
N GLU A 159 6.25 0.57 22.00
CA GLU A 159 5.33 -0.51 21.67
C GLU A 159 4.13 0.05 20.90
N ILE A 160 3.82 -0.52 19.72
CA ILE A 160 2.61 -0.16 18.99
C ILE A 160 1.36 -0.85 19.57
N ARG A 161 0.22 -0.18 19.49
CA ARG A 161 -1.07 -0.72 19.93
C ARG A 161 -2.17 -0.50 18.87
N PRO A 162 -2.97 -1.57 18.55
CA PRO A 162 -2.86 -2.94 19.08
C PRO A 162 -1.57 -3.63 18.63
N ARG A 163 -1.11 -4.61 19.38
CA ARG A 163 -0.03 -5.48 18.90
C ARG A 163 -0.52 -6.29 17.69
N PRO A 164 0.31 -6.49 16.66
CA PRO A 164 -0.01 -7.39 15.55
C PRO A 164 -0.39 -8.79 16.07
N GLN A 165 -1.49 -9.32 15.58
CA GLN A 165 -2.01 -10.62 16.00
C GLN A 165 -1.71 -11.73 14.97
N HIS A 166 -1.49 -11.36 13.72
CA HIS A 166 -1.22 -12.27 12.62
C HIS A 166 0.13 -11.93 11.99
N SER A 167 0.84 -12.95 11.49
CA SER A 167 2.09 -12.74 10.77
C SER A 167 1.86 -11.97 9.48
N PHE A 168 2.70 -10.98 9.21
CA PHE A 168 2.75 -10.27 7.93
C PHE A 168 3.69 -10.94 6.91
N GLU A 169 4.29 -12.08 7.23
CA GLU A 169 5.11 -12.83 6.29
C GLU A 169 4.30 -13.22 5.04
N GLY A 170 4.85 -12.93 3.86
CA GLY A 170 4.18 -13.12 2.57
C GLY A 170 3.02 -12.15 2.28
N ARG A 171 2.77 -11.16 3.18
CA ARG A 171 1.67 -10.19 3.03
C ARG A 171 2.15 -8.73 2.90
N ILE A 172 3.47 -8.53 2.80
CA ILE A 172 4.09 -7.21 2.57
C ILE A 172 4.36 -7.03 1.08
N TYR A 173 3.97 -5.88 0.55
CA TYR A 173 4.12 -5.51 -0.84
C TYR A 173 4.79 -4.12 -0.96
N ALA A 174 5.56 -3.90 -2.02
CA ALA A 174 6.14 -2.59 -2.33
C ALA A 174 6.00 -2.27 -3.81
N VAL A 175 5.64 -1.03 -4.12
CA VAL A 175 5.58 -0.56 -5.52
C VAL A 175 7.00 -0.42 -6.05
N ALA A 176 7.33 -1.19 -7.10
CA ALA A 176 8.66 -1.25 -7.67
C ALA A 176 8.59 -1.43 -9.19
N SER A 177 9.16 -0.49 -9.95
CA SER A 177 9.14 -0.50 -11.41
C SER A 177 10.51 -0.23 -12.05
N SER A 178 11.49 0.22 -11.26
CA SER A 178 12.90 0.41 -11.67
C SER A 178 13.79 -0.60 -10.95
N GLU A 179 14.97 -0.89 -11.49
CA GLU A 179 15.95 -1.81 -10.89
C GLU A 179 16.22 -1.51 -9.42
N ASP A 180 16.49 -0.24 -9.09
CA ASP A 180 16.73 0.21 -7.71
C ASP A 180 15.54 -0.03 -6.77
N SER A 181 14.31 0.15 -7.28
CA SER A 181 13.12 -0.05 -6.46
C SER A 181 12.80 -1.53 -6.25
N VAL A 182 13.11 -2.36 -7.25
CA VAL A 182 12.97 -3.82 -7.16
C VAL A 182 13.99 -4.39 -6.18
N ASP A 183 15.23 -3.92 -6.19
CA ASP A 183 16.26 -4.30 -5.22
C ASP A 183 15.86 -3.88 -3.78
N SER A 184 15.35 -2.66 -3.61
CA SER A 184 14.85 -2.19 -2.31
C SER A 184 13.68 -3.06 -1.80
N ALA A 185 12.70 -3.35 -2.64
CA ALA A 185 11.58 -4.22 -2.29
C ALA A 185 12.04 -5.64 -1.88
N ALA A 186 12.98 -6.20 -2.64
CA ALA A 186 13.54 -7.52 -2.35
C ALA A 186 14.29 -7.54 -1.01
N LYS A 187 15.09 -6.52 -0.70
CA LYS A 187 15.78 -6.39 0.61
C LYS A 187 14.82 -6.31 1.78
N LEU A 188 13.65 -5.71 1.58
CA LEU A 188 12.59 -5.62 2.59
C LEU A 188 11.82 -6.94 2.78
N GLY A 189 12.06 -7.97 1.97
CA GLY A 189 11.23 -9.18 1.93
C GLY A 189 9.83 -8.94 1.38
N ALA A 190 9.62 -7.82 0.67
CA ALA A 190 8.33 -7.45 0.11
C ALA A 190 8.12 -8.03 -1.30
N HIS A 191 6.91 -8.50 -1.56
CA HIS A 191 6.49 -8.76 -2.94
C HIS A 191 6.42 -7.44 -3.71
N HIS A 192 6.98 -7.38 -4.92
CA HIS A 192 6.89 -6.14 -5.68
C HIS A 192 5.58 -6.05 -6.49
N VAL A 193 5.00 -4.86 -6.49
CA VAL A 193 3.84 -4.48 -7.29
C VAL A 193 4.30 -3.53 -8.38
N MET A 194 3.82 -3.71 -9.59
CA MET A 194 4.11 -2.81 -10.69
C MET A 194 2.87 -2.55 -11.55
N PHE A 195 2.89 -1.41 -12.21
CA PHE A 195 1.84 -1.05 -13.16
C PHE A 195 1.92 -1.90 -14.44
N ALA A 196 0.77 -2.28 -14.97
CA ALA A 196 0.64 -2.91 -16.28
C ALA A 196 0.62 -1.85 -17.42
N ASP A 197 1.58 -0.91 -17.36
CA ASP A 197 1.69 0.27 -18.24
C ASP A 197 2.55 0.02 -19.50
N ARG A 198 3.14 -1.17 -19.59
CA ARG A 198 4.04 -1.56 -20.69
C ARG A 198 3.78 -3.00 -21.13
N PRO A 199 4.16 -3.38 -22.37
CA PRO A 199 4.04 -4.74 -22.84
C PRO A 199 4.75 -5.75 -21.91
N TRP A 200 4.23 -6.96 -21.86
CA TRP A 200 4.74 -8.04 -21.02
C TRP A 200 6.23 -8.31 -21.23
N GLU A 201 6.70 -8.26 -22.46
CA GLU A 201 8.09 -8.50 -22.85
C GLU A 201 9.06 -7.52 -22.16
N MET A 202 8.57 -6.31 -21.83
CA MET A 202 9.36 -5.31 -21.10
C MET A 202 9.28 -5.50 -19.58
N ARG A 203 8.20 -6.10 -19.08
CA ARG A 203 7.97 -6.30 -17.63
C ARG A 203 8.50 -7.62 -17.12
N ALA A 204 8.45 -8.67 -17.93
CA ALA A 204 8.90 -10.00 -17.54
C ALA A 204 10.36 -10.05 -17.04
N PRO A 205 11.33 -9.40 -17.67
CA PRO A 205 12.72 -9.37 -17.16
C PRO A 205 12.83 -8.69 -15.77
N VAL A 206 12.08 -7.62 -15.53
CA VAL A 206 12.07 -6.91 -14.25
C VAL A 206 11.48 -7.79 -13.14
N ILE A 207 10.43 -8.54 -13.45
CA ILE A 207 9.79 -9.48 -12.51
C ILE A 207 10.77 -10.63 -12.18
N GLU A 208 11.43 -11.20 -13.19
CA GLU A 208 12.39 -12.29 -12.96
C GLU A 208 13.59 -11.82 -12.13
N HIS A 209 14.13 -10.65 -12.46
CA HIS A 209 15.19 -10.03 -11.66
C HIS A 209 14.78 -9.83 -10.20
N GLY A 210 13.56 -9.33 -9.95
CA GLY A 210 13.03 -9.19 -8.61
C GLY A 210 12.92 -10.52 -7.85
N ARG A 211 12.50 -11.59 -8.52
CA ARG A 211 12.47 -12.94 -7.96
C ARG A 211 13.87 -13.46 -7.62
N GLU A 212 14.86 -13.20 -8.46
CA GLU A 212 16.26 -13.56 -8.20
C GLU A 212 16.81 -12.83 -6.98
N LEU A 213 16.58 -11.52 -6.89
CA LEU A 213 16.98 -10.72 -5.75
C LEU A 213 16.30 -11.18 -4.45
N HIS A 214 15.01 -11.48 -4.51
CA HIS A 214 14.28 -12.00 -3.34
C HIS A 214 14.90 -13.33 -2.85
N ARG A 215 15.17 -14.28 -3.77
CA ARG A 215 15.87 -15.54 -3.43
C ARG A 215 17.30 -15.35 -2.89
N LYS A 216 17.95 -14.24 -3.27
CA LYS A 216 19.30 -13.91 -2.81
C LYS A 216 19.33 -13.37 -1.39
N TYR A 217 18.28 -12.62 -0.99
CA TYR A 217 18.23 -11.93 0.31
C TYR A 217 17.49 -12.75 1.38
N HIS A 218 16.64 -13.68 0.97
CA HIS A 218 15.82 -14.53 1.83
C HIS A 218 15.86 -16.00 1.42
#